data_dd4800a669ec7be0152bbf991592e6f2
#
_entry.id   dd4800a669ec7be0152bbf991592e6f2
#
_cell.length_a   1.000
_cell.length_b   1.000
_cell.length_c   1.000
_cell.angle_alpha   90.00
_cell.angle_beta   90.00
_cell.angle_gamma   90.00
#
_symmetry.space_group_name_H-M   'P 1'
#
loop_
_entity.id
_entity.type
_entity.pdbx_description
1 polymer ?
#
loop_
_entity_poly.entity_id
_entity_poly.type
_entity_poly.pdbx_seq_one_letter_code
_entity_poly.pdbx_strand_id
1 'polypeptide(L)'
;MVADDHDIERFEDVLQRFDHAMLVSVAEDGSLHARPMAIAERDGPMLRFATSSKSTKAAEITMRPGVAVVMQGSGAYLAISGTARLVEDRDRNRLLWQDAWRPWFPDGPDDPSLVLIEVDPERAEYWDRTGVRGLEFLWEAGKAIATGRTLTEAQLSGHGKFTFG
;
A
#
# COMPACT_ATOMS: atom_id res chain seq x y z
N MET A 1 17.61 -4.89 -4.56
CA MET A 1 17.92 -6.05 -3.68
C MET A 1 16.64 -6.87 -3.63
N VAL A 2 16.72 -8.16 -3.85
CA VAL A 2 15.57 -9.07 -3.72
C VAL A 2 15.27 -9.20 -2.23
N ALA A 3 13.99 -9.22 -1.84
CA ALA A 3 13.56 -9.35 -0.45
C ALA A 3 14.10 -10.64 0.16
N ASP A 4 14.60 -10.56 1.38
CA ASP A 4 14.80 -11.73 2.22
C ASP A 4 13.57 -11.94 3.13
N ASP A 5 13.50 -13.09 3.81
CA ASP A 5 12.34 -13.41 4.67
C ASP A 5 12.14 -12.37 5.77
N HIS A 6 13.22 -11.79 6.28
CA HIS A 6 13.18 -10.75 7.31
C HIS A 6 12.61 -9.42 6.78
N ASP A 7 12.95 -9.04 5.54
CA ASP A 7 12.41 -7.86 4.88
C ASP A 7 10.90 -8.00 4.67
N ILE A 8 10.46 -9.20 4.26
CA ILE A 8 9.04 -9.51 4.01
C ILE A 8 8.25 -9.46 5.32
N GLU A 9 8.71 -10.14 6.39
CA GLU A 9 8.06 -10.12 7.70
C GLU A 9 7.89 -8.69 8.22
N ARG A 10 8.91 -7.88 8.09
CA ARG A 10 8.87 -6.49 8.55
C ARG A 10 7.94 -5.62 7.73
N PHE A 11 7.93 -5.81 6.42
CA PHE A 11 7.00 -5.14 5.53
C PHE A 11 5.56 -5.47 5.93
N GLU A 12 5.25 -6.75 6.15
CA GLU A 12 3.93 -7.21 6.57
C GLU A 12 3.53 -6.63 7.93
N ASP A 13 4.44 -6.60 8.90
CA ASP A 13 4.20 -5.98 10.20
C ASP A 13 3.84 -4.49 10.11
N VAL A 14 4.52 -3.75 9.22
CA VAL A 14 4.21 -2.35 8.98
C VAL A 14 2.88 -2.22 8.25
N LEU A 15 2.63 -3.06 7.24
CA LEU A 15 1.42 -3.07 6.44
C LEU A 15 0.16 -3.31 7.28
N GLN A 16 0.24 -4.19 8.29
CA GLN A 16 -0.90 -4.50 9.19
C GLN A 16 -1.40 -3.29 10.01
N ARG A 17 -0.62 -2.23 10.11
CA ARG A 17 -0.98 -1.02 10.88
C ARG A 17 -1.90 -0.07 10.12
N PHE A 18 -2.15 -0.33 8.83
CA PHE A 18 -2.92 0.56 7.96
C PHE A 18 -4.21 -0.10 7.49
N ASP A 19 -5.34 0.58 7.70
CA ASP A 19 -6.65 0.17 7.17
C ASP A 19 -6.98 0.88 5.85
N HIS A 20 -6.26 1.96 5.54
CA HIS A 20 -6.46 2.77 4.35
C HIS A 20 -5.11 3.08 3.68
N ALA A 21 -5.17 3.26 2.39
CA ALA A 21 -4.04 3.65 1.57
C ALA A 21 -4.42 4.70 0.54
N MET A 22 -3.45 5.47 0.07
CA MET A 22 -3.57 6.26 -1.15
C MET A 22 -3.21 5.37 -2.33
N LEU A 23 -4.18 5.07 -3.18
CA LEU A 23 -3.96 4.40 -4.46
C LEU A 23 -3.69 5.45 -5.54
N VAL A 24 -2.58 5.31 -6.23
CA VAL A 24 -2.16 6.19 -7.33
C VAL A 24 -2.21 5.41 -8.62
N SER A 25 -2.97 5.90 -9.58
CA SER A 25 -3.07 5.35 -10.95
C SER A 25 -2.67 6.40 -11.99
N VAL A 26 -2.44 5.96 -13.21
CA VAL A 26 -2.04 6.81 -14.33
C VAL A 26 -3.24 7.04 -15.24
N ALA A 27 -3.62 8.29 -15.42
CA ALA A 27 -4.69 8.70 -16.32
C ALA A 27 -4.28 8.59 -17.80
N GLU A 28 -5.25 8.73 -18.72
CA GLU A 28 -5.02 8.64 -20.17
C GLU A 28 -3.99 9.65 -20.68
N ASP A 29 -3.98 10.87 -20.14
CA ASP A 29 -3.04 11.93 -20.48
C ASP A 29 -1.65 11.77 -19.79
N GLY A 30 -1.47 10.71 -18.98
CA GLY A 30 -0.24 10.44 -18.24
C GLY A 30 -0.16 11.13 -16.88
N SER A 31 -1.16 11.91 -16.49
CA SER A 31 -1.22 12.50 -15.16
C SER A 31 -1.44 11.42 -14.07
N LEU A 32 -1.00 11.72 -12.84
CA LEU A 32 -1.15 10.82 -11.71
C LEU A 32 -2.40 11.21 -10.90
N HIS A 33 -3.28 10.25 -10.69
CA HIS A 33 -4.47 10.41 -9.87
C HIS A 33 -4.33 9.62 -8.57
N ALA A 34 -4.34 10.31 -7.44
CA ALA A 34 -4.29 9.70 -6.11
C ALA A 34 -5.64 9.82 -5.40
N ARG A 35 -6.09 8.74 -4.72
CA ARG A 35 -7.30 8.73 -3.93
C ARG A 35 -7.19 7.80 -2.73
N PRO A 36 -7.84 8.12 -1.60
CA PRO A 36 -7.89 7.22 -0.46
C PRO A 36 -8.77 5.99 -0.78
N MET A 37 -8.31 4.82 -0.37
CA MET A 37 -9.01 3.55 -0.50
C MET A 37 -8.91 2.77 0.80
N ALA A 38 -10.04 2.20 1.26
CA ALA A 38 -9.99 1.20 2.33
C ALA A 38 -9.40 -0.10 1.78
N ILE A 39 -8.48 -0.69 2.53
CA ILE A 39 -7.91 -2.00 2.20
C ILE A 39 -8.96 -3.06 2.53
N ALA A 40 -9.43 -3.76 1.51
CA ALA A 40 -10.42 -4.83 1.67
C ALA A 40 -9.76 -6.14 2.15
N GLU A 41 -8.58 -6.43 1.65
CA GLU A 41 -7.83 -7.64 2.01
C GLU A 41 -6.32 -7.44 1.85
N ARG A 42 -5.58 -8.13 2.72
CA ARG A 42 -4.14 -8.35 2.64
C ARG A 42 -3.92 -9.85 2.51
N ASP A 43 -3.25 -10.28 1.45
CA ASP A 43 -2.94 -11.67 1.18
C ASP A 43 -1.42 -11.77 0.97
N GLY A 44 -0.70 -11.94 2.09
CA GLY A 44 0.73 -11.67 2.11
C GLY A 44 1.00 -10.22 1.70
N PRO A 45 1.88 -10.00 0.73
CA PRO A 45 2.19 -8.65 0.24
C PRO A 45 1.13 -8.09 -0.73
N MET A 46 0.23 -8.93 -1.25
CA MET A 46 -0.82 -8.53 -2.19
C MET A 46 -1.93 -7.77 -1.49
N LEU A 47 -2.44 -6.73 -2.12
CA LEU A 47 -3.53 -5.90 -1.61
C LEU A 47 -4.76 -5.96 -2.51
N ARG A 48 -5.94 -6.00 -1.90
CA ARG A 48 -7.21 -5.87 -2.62
C ARG A 48 -8.02 -4.69 -2.10
N PHE A 49 -8.63 -3.98 -3.05
CA PHE A 49 -9.51 -2.84 -2.79
C PHE A 49 -10.83 -3.04 -3.53
N ALA A 50 -11.95 -2.76 -2.87
CA ALA A 50 -13.25 -2.78 -3.52
C ALA A 50 -13.48 -1.50 -4.34
N THR A 51 -14.00 -1.64 -5.54
CA THR A 51 -14.37 -0.51 -6.40
C THR A 51 -15.51 -0.87 -7.35
N SER A 52 -16.10 0.16 -7.97
CA SER A 52 -17.02 -0.04 -9.08
C SER A 52 -16.24 -0.21 -10.39
N SER A 53 -16.64 -1.20 -11.20
CA SER A 53 -16.12 -1.42 -12.56
C SER A 53 -16.34 -0.21 -13.49
N LYS A 54 -17.29 0.66 -13.14
CA LYS A 54 -17.60 1.90 -13.88
C LYS A 54 -16.80 3.12 -13.39
N SER A 55 -15.93 2.95 -12.40
CA SER A 55 -15.15 4.06 -11.85
C SER A 55 -14.00 4.46 -12.78
N THR A 56 -13.61 5.74 -12.72
CA THR A 56 -12.45 6.25 -13.48
C THR A 56 -11.18 5.45 -13.19
N LYS A 57 -10.94 5.11 -11.92
CA LYS A 57 -9.75 4.32 -11.54
C LYS A 57 -9.76 2.92 -12.15
N ALA A 58 -10.94 2.29 -12.30
CA ALA A 58 -11.05 0.99 -12.97
C ALA A 58 -10.63 1.09 -14.44
N ALA A 59 -11.09 2.12 -15.16
CA ALA A 59 -10.68 2.39 -16.53
C ALA A 59 -9.17 2.68 -16.65
N GLU A 60 -8.62 3.51 -15.77
CA GLU A 60 -7.20 3.85 -15.73
C GLU A 60 -6.32 2.59 -15.53
N ILE A 61 -6.65 1.75 -14.56
CA ILE A 61 -5.93 0.50 -14.26
C ILE A 61 -6.01 -0.48 -15.43
N THR A 62 -7.16 -0.58 -16.09
CA THR A 62 -7.32 -1.45 -17.25
C THR A 62 -6.41 -1.01 -18.42
N MET A 63 -6.26 0.29 -18.61
CA MET A 63 -5.41 0.84 -19.68
C MET A 63 -3.92 0.85 -19.29
N ARG A 64 -3.62 1.17 -18.03
CA ARG A 64 -2.26 1.33 -17.50
C ARG A 64 -2.18 0.68 -16.13
N PRO A 65 -1.75 -0.58 -16.07
CA PRO A 65 -1.80 -1.37 -14.85
C PRO A 65 -0.78 -0.95 -13.78
N GLY A 66 0.22 -0.13 -14.12
CA GLY A 66 1.20 0.37 -13.15
C GLY A 66 0.55 1.28 -12.13
N VAL A 67 0.72 0.97 -10.85
CA VAL A 67 0.16 1.72 -9.71
C VAL A 67 1.18 1.92 -8.61
N ALA A 68 0.91 2.92 -7.76
CA ALA A 68 1.55 3.02 -6.47
C ALA A 68 0.50 3.00 -5.35
N VAL A 69 0.85 2.38 -4.22
CA VAL A 69 0.06 2.37 -3.00
C VAL A 69 0.90 2.95 -1.89
N VAL A 70 0.42 4.02 -1.26
CA VAL A 70 1.18 4.77 -0.26
C VAL A 70 0.38 4.89 1.03
N MET A 71 1.04 4.65 2.15
CA MET A 71 0.45 4.69 3.48
C MET A 71 1.32 5.51 4.41
N GLN A 72 0.68 6.25 5.31
CA GLN A 72 1.36 7.06 6.31
C GLN A 72 0.52 7.13 7.58
N GLY A 73 1.14 6.90 8.71
CA GLY A 73 0.50 7.05 10.02
C GLY A 73 1.37 6.59 11.17
N SER A 74 1.19 7.20 12.35
CA SER A 74 1.81 6.75 13.61
C SER A 74 3.32 6.54 13.55
N GLY A 75 4.04 7.37 12.78
CA GLY A 75 5.50 7.27 12.64
C GLY A 75 5.98 6.18 11.67
N ALA A 76 5.06 5.51 10.99
CA ALA A 76 5.36 4.54 9.95
C ALA A 76 4.92 5.06 8.57
N TYR A 77 5.66 4.69 7.55
CA TYR A 77 5.39 5.00 6.15
C TYR A 77 5.64 3.76 5.32
N LEU A 78 4.84 3.58 4.28
CA LEU A 78 4.97 2.46 3.36
C LEU A 78 4.65 2.93 1.95
N ALA A 79 5.50 2.61 1.00
CA ALA A 79 5.30 2.84 -0.41
C ALA A 79 5.48 1.51 -1.16
N ILE A 80 4.48 1.17 -1.96
CA ILE A 80 4.48 -0.02 -2.81
C ILE A 80 4.32 0.46 -4.25
N SER A 81 5.09 -0.08 -5.16
CA SER A 81 4.83 0.02 -6.60
C SER A 81 4.68 -1.38 -7.18
N GLY A 82 3.77 -1.51 -8.12
CA GLY A 82 3.45 -2.79 -8.75
C GLY A 82 2.41 -2.65 -9.84
N THR A 83 1.85 -3.76 -10.23
CA THR A 83 0.79 -3.82 -11.22
C THR A 83 -0.55 -4.14 -10.57
N ALA A 84 -1.61 -3.53 -11.10
CA ALA A 84 -2.97 -3.76 -10.64
C ALA A 84 -3.83 -4.36 -11.75
N ARG A 85 -4.80 -5.16 -11.35
CA ARG A 85 -5.82 -5.70 -12.25
C ARG A 85 -7.18 -5.68 -11.60
N LEU A 86 -8.23 -5.65 -12.41
CA LEU A 86 -9.59 -5.83 -11.95
C LEU A 86 -9.93 -7.31 -11.90
N VAL A 87 -10.51 -7.74 -10.79
CA VAL A 87 -10.93 -9.13 -10.56
C VAL A 87 -12.42 -9.16 -10.27
N GLU A 88 -13.16 -9.92 -11.07
CA GLU A 88 -14.56 -10.25 -10.85
C GLU A 88 -14.63 -11.60 -10.14
N ASP A 89 -14.68 -11.59 -8.83
CA ASP A 89 -14.80 -12.79 -8.01
C ASP A 89 -15.94 -12.60 -7.00
N ARG A 90 -17.10 -13.17 -7.35
CA ARG A 90 -18.32 -13.03 -6.54
C ARG A 90 -18.19 -13.68 -5.17
N ASP A 91 -17.49 -14.80 -5.08
CA ASP A 91 -17.32 -15.50 -3.80
C ASP A 91 -16.38 -14.71 -2.90
N ARG A 92 -15.33 -14.13 -3.47
CA ARG A 92 -14.44 -13.22 -2.75
C ARG A 92 -15.15 -11.93 -2.35
N ASN A 93 -15.98 -11.36 -3.22
CA ASN A 93 -16.80 -10.18 -2.91
C ASN A 93 -17.73 -10.44 -1.71
N ARG A 94 -18.39 -11.60 -1.66
CA ARG A 94 -19.23 -11.98 -0.52
C ARG A 94 -18.43 -12.17 0.76
N LEU A 95 -17.24 -12.77 0.67
CA LEU A 95 -16.35 -12.98 1.82
C LEU A 95 -15.85 -11.66 2.40
N LEU A 96 -15.50 -10.70 1.55
CA LEU A 96 -14.92 -9.41 1.95
C LEU A 96 -15.98 -8.32 2.21
N TRP A 97 -17.25 -8.61 1.93
CA TRP A 97 -18.33 -7.63 2.04
C TRP A 97 -18.37 -6.95 3.41
N GLN A 98 -18.53 -5.64 3.38
CA GLN A 98 -18.78 -4.81 4.55
C GLN A 98 -20.02 -3.94 4.30
N ASP A 99 -20.93 -3.86 5.27
CA ASP A 99 -22.14 -3.05 5.13
C ASP A 99 -21.86 -1.56 4.90
N ALA A 100 -20.68 -1.09 5.28
CA ALA A 100 -20.19 0.24 4.97
C ALA A 100 -20.05 0.51 3.47
N TRP A 101 -19.98 -0.52 2.62
CA TRP A 101 -19.91 -0.37 1.16
C TRP A 101 -21.27 -0.19 0.49
N ARG A 102 -22.38 -0.44 1.21
CA ARG A 102 -23.74 -0.36 0.69
C ARG A 102 -24.12 0.96 0.00
N PRO A 103 -23.63 2.14 0.43
CA PRO A 103 -23.90 3.39 -0.29
C PRO A 103 -23.40 3.41 -1.74
N TRP A 104 -22.35 2.64 -2.04
CA TRP A 104 -21.79 2.54 -3.39
C TRP A 104 -22.25 1.31 -4.15
N PHE A 105 -22.72 0.28 -3.44
CA PHE A 105 -23.16 -1.00 -3.98
C PHE A 105 -24.52 -1.37 -3.37
N PRO A 106 -25.63 -0.78 -3.86
CA PRO A 106 -26.95 -0.96 -3.24
C PRO A 106 -27.45 -2.40 -3.29
N ASP A 107 -27.03 -3.20 -4.30
CA ASP A 107 -27.40 -4.60 -4.43
C ASP A 107 -26.54 -5.54 -3.54
N GLY A 108 -25.68 -4.96 -2.69
CA GLY A 108 -24.87 -5.71 -1.75
C GLY A 108 -23.68 -6.43 -2.39
N PRO A 109 -23.23 -7.58 -1.81
CA PRO A 109 -22.06 -8.31 -2.30
C PRO A 109 -22.21 -8.88 -3.71
N ASP A 110 -23.43 -8.99 -4.20
CA ASP A 110 -23.76 -9.45 -5.54
C ASP A 110 -23.99 -8.32 -6.55
N ASP A 111 -23.72 -7.07 -6.14
CA ASP A 111 -23.82 -5.92 -7.04
C ASP A 111 -22.94 -6.14 -8.28
N PRO A 112 -23.54 -6.04 -9.49
CA PRO A 112 -22.83 -6.36 -10.74
C PRO A 112 -21.68 -5.39 -11.05
N SER A 113 -21.65 -4.21 -10.43
CA SER A 113 -20.57 -3.24 -10.59
C SER A 113 -19.41 -3.46 -9.60
N LEU A 114 -19.61 -4.26 -8.54
CA LEU A 114 -18.58 -4.51 -7.54
C LEU A 114 -17.48 -5.40 -8.10
N VAL A 115 -16.28 -4.85 -8.18
CA VAL A 115 -15.05 -5.56 -8.55
C VAL A 115 -13.95 -5.28 -7.54
N LEU A 116 -12.95 -6.13 -7.50
CA LEU A 116 -11.75 -5.92 -6.70
C LEU A 116 -10.62 -5.40 -7.58
N ILE A 117 -9.91 -4.38 -7.09
CA ILE A 117 -8.59 -4.04 -7.61
C ILE A 117 -7.62 -4.91 -6.83
N GLU A 118 -6.92 -5.80 -7.51
CA GLU A 118 -5.85 -6.60 -6.95
C GLU A 118 -4.51 -5.99 -7.37
N VAL A 119 -3.70 -5.64 -6.39
CA VAL A 119 -2.37 -5.05 -6.58
C VAL A 119 -1.33 -6.11 -6.27
N ASP A 120 -0.56 -6.47 -7.28
CA ASP A 120 0.60 -7.35 -7.18
C ASP A 120 1.86 -6.49 -7.00
N PRO A 121 2.51 -6.54 -5.83
CA PRO A 121 3.63 -5.68 -5.52
C PRO A 121 4.91 -6.17 -6.22
N GLU A 122 5.63 -5.23 -6.85
CA GLU A 122 6.93 -5.49 -7.46
C GLU A 122 8.07 -4.93 -6.60
N ARG A 123 7.80 -3.84 -5.92
CA ARG A 123 8.77 -3.15 -5.06
C ARG A 123 8.08 -2.55 -3.85
N ALA A 124 8.73 -2.64 -2.70
CA ALA A 124 8.31 -1.97 -1.49
C ALA A 124 9.44 -1.19 -0.84
N GLU A 125 9.06 -0.11 -0.18
CA GLU A 125 9.93 0.70 0.65
C GLU A 125 9.17 1.11 1.91
N TYR A 126 9.73 0.86 3.08
CA TYR A 126 9.10 1.20 4.35
C TYR A 126 10.05 1.99 5.26
N TRP A 127 9.45 2.83 6.09
CA TRP A 127 10.11 3.57 7.17
C TRP A 127 9.31 3.36 8.44
N ASP A 128 9.93 2.73 9.43
CA ASP A 128 9.34 2.51 10.75
C ASP A 128 10.19 3.22 11.81
N ARG A 129 9.66 4.32 12.34
CA ARG A 129 10.28 5.11 13.41
C ARG A 129 9.58 4.90 14.74
N THR A 130 8.88 3.80 14.94
CA THR A 130 8.14 3.51 16.15
C THR A 130 8.97 2.72 17.17
N GLY A 131 8.63 2.85 18.46
CA GLY A 131 9.24 2.07 19.53
C GLY A 131 10.72 2.35 19.74
N VAL A 132 11.50 1.30 20.02
CA VAL A 132 12.96 1.37 20.30
C VAL A 132 13.73 2.00 19.14
N ARG A 133 13.30 1.82 17.92
CA ARG A 133 13.92 2.38 16.71
C ARG A 133 13.74 3.87 16.57
N GLY A 134 12.58 4.38 17.01
CA GLY A 134 12.39 5.82 17.11
C GLY A 134 13.39 6.45 18.05
N LEU A 135 13.71 5.79 19.17
CA LEU A 135 14.72 6.22 20.13
C LEU A 135 16.14 6.11 19.55
N GLU A 136 16.46 5.04 18.85
CA GLU A 136 17.75 4.87 18.15
C GLU A 136 17.93 5.95 17.09
N PHE A 137 16.91 6.23 16.28
CA PHE A 137 16.94 7.32 15.33
C PHE A 137 17.19 8.68 15.98
N LEU A 138 16.47 8.99 17.08
CA LEU A 138 16.66 10.24 17.82
C LEU A 138 18.09 10.34 18.39
N TRP A 139 18.65 9.24 18.86
CA TRP A 139 20.01 9.17 19.36
C TRP A 139 21.05 9.42 18.27
N GLU A 140 20.91 8.75 17.11
CA GLU A 140 21.81 8.94 15.98
C GLU A 140 21.67 10.35 15.36
N ALA A 141 20.45 10.89 15.30
CA ALA A 141 20.21 12.27 14.88
C ALA A 141 20.85 13.28 15.82
N GLY A 142 20.75 13.05 17.15
CA GLY A 142 21.40 13.88 18.16
C GLY A 142 22.94 13.88 18.00
N LYS A 143 23.55 12.74 17.78
CA LYS A 143 25.00 12.62 17.50
C LYS A 143 25.39 13.34 16.19
N ALA A 144 24.59 13.16 15.11
CA ALA A 144 24.87 13.79 13.84
C ALA A 144 24.86 15.32 13.94
N ILE A 145 23.87 15.89 14.65
CA ILE A 145 23.80 17.33 14.94
C ILE A 145 25.01 17.78 15.75
N ALA A 146 25.36 17.05 16.82
CA ALA A 146 26.49 17.43 17.71
C ALA A 146 27.85 17.34 16.99
N THR A 147 27.99 16.46 16.00
CA THR A 147 29.25 16.21 15.29
C THR A 147 29.32 16.84 13.90
N GLY A 148 28.23 17.53 13.45
CA GLY A 148 28.16 18.13 12.11
C GLY A 148 28.19 17.11 10.96
N ARG A 149 27.84 15.85 11.24
CA ARG A 149 27.78 14.77 10.24
C ARG A 149 26.38 14.60 9.69
N THR A 150 26.29 14.24 8.42
CA THR A 150 25.00 13.81 7.81
C THR A 150 24.71 12.34 8.14
N LEU A 151 23.43 12.03 8.39
CA LEU A 151 22.98 10.65 8.54
C LEU A 151 23.06 9.94 7.18
N THR A 152 23.62 8.75 7.16
CA THR A 152 23.56 7.86 5.99
C THR A 152 22.27 7.05 6.01
N GLU A 153 21.78 6.57 4.84
CA GLU A 153 20.59 5.72 4.76
C GLU A 153 20.68 4.48 5.67
N ALA A 154 21.87 3.89 5.80
CA ALA A 154 22.13 2.76 6.70
C ALA A 154 21.98 3.09 8.20
N GLN A 155 22.06 4.37 8.58
CA GLN A 155 21.89 4.84 9.97
C GLN A 155 20.43 5.23 10.28
N LEU A 156 19.56 5.21 9.27
CA LEU A 156 18.11 5.33 9.42
C LEU A 156 17.56 3.95 9.84
N SER A 157 17.74 3.59 11.12
CA SER A 157 17.16 2.37 11.67
C SER A 157 15.66 2.33 11.37
N GLY A 158 15.17 1.21 10.81
CA GLY A 158 13.76 1.04 10.44
C GLY A 158 13.40 1.36 8.98
N HIS A 159 14.38 1.60 8.11
CA HIS A 159 14.18 1.74 6.66
C HIS A 159 14.53 0.42 5.94
N GLY A 160 13.67 -0.03 5.08
CA GLY A 160 13.90 -1.14 4.17
C GLY A 160 13.40 -0.85 2.78
N LYS A 161 14.12 -1.33 1.77
CA LYS A 161 13.79 -1.19 0.35
C LYS A 161 14.17 -2.46 -0.39
N PHE A 162 13.21 -3.07 -1.05
CA PHE A 162 13.41 -4.33 -1.73
C PHE A 162 12.44 -4.51 -2.91
N THR A 163 12.74 -5.54 -3.73
CA THR A 163 11.84 -6.00 -4.80
C THR A 163 11.33 -7.39 -4.44
N PHE A 164 10.07 -7.65 -4.72
CA PHE A 164 9.52 -8.99 -4.71
C PHE A 164 10.06 -9.74 -5.93
N GLY A 165 10.50 -10.96 -5.73
CA GLY A 165 11.09 -11.81 -6.78
C GLY A 165 10.05 -12.46 -7.68
#